data_74d0f039e912550ca46241f8cbbca84b
#
_entry.id   74d0f039e912550ca46241f8cbbca84b
#
_cell.length_a   1.000
_cell.length_b   1.000
_cell.length_c   1.000
_cell.angle_alpha   90.00
_cell.angle_beta   90.00
_cell.angle_gamma   90.00
#
_symmetry.space_group_name_H-M   'P 1'
#
loop_
_entity.id
_entity.type
_entity.pdbx_description
1 polymer ?
#
loop_
_entity_poly.entity_id
_entity_poly.type
_entity_poly.pdbx_seq_one_letter_code
_entity_poly.pdbx_strand_id
1 'polypeptide(L)'
;PIIEMHHYMPWLLQRTRDLGGLIEEKAVEDLAEISAEVIVNCSGIGARELCQDTEVKPVRGQIIYIDQDPGFGRFDQQPETLTYTIPRRDCTVLGGTAQSDDWSLDLRDSDRETILQKCEAVWPELDRSKIIGESVGLRPSRSEVRLESEKVDGTLIIHNYGHGGAGVTLSWGCADEVTRMLSSKMT
;
A
#
# COMPACT_ATOMS: atom_id res chain seq x y z
N PRO A 1 16.45 -3.11 -3.15
CA PRO A 1 16.00 -2.17 -4.19
C PRO A 1 14.93 -1.24 -3.64
N ILE A 2 14.92 0.02 -4.07
CA ILE A 2 13.92 1.02 -3.74
C ILE A 2 13.06 1.21 -4.98
N ILE A 3 11.73 1.26 -4.79
CA ILE A 3 10.77 1.57 -5.85
C ILE A 3 10.15 2.93 -5.54
N GLU A 4 10.34 3.87 -6.46
CA GLU A 4 9.73 5.20 -6.39
C GLU A 4 8.32 5.15 -6.97
N MET A 5 7.32 5.07 -6.11
CA MET A 5 5.91 4.82 -6.50
C MET A 5 5.35 5.89 -7.43
N HIS A 6 5.77 7.16 -7.29
CA HIS A 6 5.36 8.25 -8.16
C HIS A 6 5.88 8.15 -9.60
N HIS A 7 6.90 7.32 -9.86
CA HIS A 7 7.35 6.93 -11.19
C HIS A 7 6.77 5.58 -11.63
N TYR A 8 6.74 4.62 -10.71
CA TYR A 8 6.31 3.25 -11.03
C TYR A 8 4.83 3.17 -11.38
N MET A 9 3.94 3.84 -10.60
CA MET A 9 2.50 3.77 -10.85
C MET A 9 2.07 4.38 -12.19
N PRO A 10 2.55 5.59 -12.59
CA PRO A 10 2.26 6.12 -13.91
C PRO A 10 2.79 5.22 -15.04
N TRP A 11 3.98 4.62 -14.87
CA TRP A 11 4.52 3.68 -15.84
C TRP A 11 3.63 2.44 -15.98
N LEU A 12 3.20 1.85 -14.87
CA LEU A 12 2.33 0.67 -14.87
C LEU A 12 0.97 1.00 -15.51
N LEU A 13 0.41 2.16 -15.20
CA LEU A 13 -0.82 2.67 -15.79
C LEU A 13 -0.69 2.79 -17.32
N GLN A 14 0.39 3.41 -17.79
CA GLN A 14 0.65 3.55 -19.22
C GLN A 14 0.82 2.17 -19.88
N ARG A 15 1.55 1.26 -19.23
CA ARG A 15 1.75 -0.11 -19.74
C ARG A 15 0.43 -0.86 -19.87
N THR A 16 -0.50 -0.67 -18.93
CA THR A 16 -1.85 -1.26 -19.01
C THR A 16 -2.61 -0.76 -20.23
N ARG A 17 -2.55 0.56 -20.49
CA ARG A 17 -3.18 1.16 -21.69
C ARG A 17 -2.57 0.67 -22.99
N ASP A 18 -1.24 0.58 -23.05
CA ASP A 18 -0.50 0.10 -24.23
C ASP A 18 -0.86 -1.36 -24.60
N LEU A 19 -1.29 -2.13 -23.60
CA LEU A 19 -1.78 -3.51 -23.77
C LEU A 19 -3.28 -3.56 -24.08
N GLY A 20 -3.95 -2.43 -24.29
CA GLY A 20 -5.37 -2.35 -24.61
C GLY A 20 -6.30 -2.36 -23.40
N GLY A 21 -5.76 -2.27 -22.18
CA GLY A 21 -6.56 -2.17 -20.97
C GLY A 21 -7.27 -0.80 -20.87
N LEU A 22 -8.54 -0.84 -20.48
CA LEU A 22 -9.32 0.36 -20.18
C LEU A 22 -9.21 0.68 -18.69
N ILE A 23 -9.19 1.98 -18.38
CA ILE A 23 -9.11 2.47 -17.00
C ILE A 23 -10.24 3.46 -16.82
N GLU A 24 -11.11 3.15 -15.87
CA GLU A 24 -12.26 3.96 -15.49
C GLU A 24 -12.12 4.32 -14.00
N GLU A 25 -12.37 5.58 -13.68
CA GLU A 25 -12.47 6.04 -12.30
C GLU A 25 -13.93 5.97 -11.87
N LYS A 26 -14.24 5.01 -11.01
CA LYS A 26 -15.61 4.74 -10.55
C LYS A 26 -15.57 4.27 -9.10
N ALA A 27 -16.48 4.81 -8.27
CA ALA A 27 -16.80 4.21 -6.99
C ALA A 27 -17.61 2.92 -7.23
N VAL A 28 -17.19 1.83 -6.59
CA VAL A 28 -17.87 0.53 -6.62
C VAL A 28 -18.33 0.24 -5.19
N GLU A 29 -19.64 0.17 -4.98
CA GLU A 29 -20.23 -0.10 -3.67
C GLU A 29 -20.60 -1.59 -3.53
N ASP A 30 -20.84 -2.28 -4.64
CA ASP A 30 -21.13 -3.71 -4.69
C ASP A 30 -20.44 -4.34 -5.92
N LEU A 31 -19.81 -5.51 -5.73
CA LEU A 31 -19.20 -6.25 -6.84
C LEU A 31 -20.24 -6.71 -7.87
N ALA A 32 -21.49 -6.89 -7.49
CA ALA A 32 -22.59 -7.24 -8.38
C ALA A 32 -22.93 -6.14 -9.42
N GLU A 33 -22.50 -4.90 -9.18
CA GLU A 33 -22.66 -3.80 -10.16
C GLU A 33 -21.71 -3.93 -11.37
N ILE A 34 -20.70 -4.80 -11.26
CA ILE A 34 -19.70 -5.00 -12.30
C ILE A 34 -20.18 -6.07 -13.26
N SER A 35 -20.53 -5.69 -14.48
CA SER A 35 -20.90 -6.66 -15.53
C SER A 35 -19.65 -7.27 -16.15
N ALA A 36 -19.17 -8.38 -15.58
CA ALA A 36 -18.01 -9.13 -16.06
C ALA A 36 -18.13 -10.61 -15.70
N GLU A 37 -17.54 -11.48 -16.53
CA GLU A 37 -17.44 -12.92 -16.24
C GLU A 37 -16.44 -13.21 -15.10
N VAL A 38 -15.43 -12.35 -14.99
CA VAL A 38 -14.36 -12.46 -14.00
C VAL A 38 -14.09 -11.10 -13.39
N ILE A 39 -14.01 -11.04 -12.07
CA ILE A 39 -13.63 -9.86 -11.30
C ILE A 39 -12.39 -10.20 -10.47
N VAL A 40 -11.34 -9.36 -10.55
CA VAL A 40 -10.20 -9.43 -9.64
C VAL A 40 -10.31 -8.28 -8.64
N ASN A 41 -10.66 -8.61 -7.41
CA ASN A 41 -10.85 -7.62 -6.36
C ASN A 41 -9.53 -7.31 -5.65
N CYS A 42 -8.96 -6.15 -5.96
CA CYS A 42 -7.74 -5.58 -5.35
C CYS A 42 -8.05 -4.29 -4.57
N SER A 43 -9.22 -4.17 -3.95
CA SER A 43 -9.73 -2.93 -3.35
C SER A 43 -9.02 -2.50 -2.05
N GLY A 44 -8.05 -3.29 -1.55
CA GLY A 44 -7.23 -2.94 -0.40
C GLY A 44 -8.08 -2.71 0.85
N ILE A 45 -8.01 -1.49 1.45
CA ILE A 45 -8.78 -1.17 2.65
C ILE A 45 -10.29 -1.13 2.38
N GLY A 46 -10.71 -0.80 1.16
CA GLY A 46 -12.10 -0.80 0.73
C GLY A 46 -12.73 -2.18 0.70
N ALA A 47 -11.94 -3.27 0.68
CA ALA A 47 -12.45 -4.63 0.75
C ALA A 47 -13.25 -4.90 2.03
N ARG A 48 -12.99 -4.15 3.11
CA ARG A 48 -13.74 -4.24 4.35
C ARG A 48 -15.25 -4.04 4.11
N GLU A 49 -15.60 -2.98 3.43
CA GLU A 49 -17.00 -2.64 3.13
C GLU A 49 -17.51 -3.45 1.93
N LEU A 50 -16.73 -3.47 0.86
CA LEU A 50 -17.10 -4.10 -0.42
C LEU A 50 -17.38 -5.62 -0.29
N CYS A 51 -16.65 -6.31 0.59
CA CYS A 51 -16.81 -7.75 0.85
C CYS A 51 -17.33 -8.05 2.24
N GLN A 52 -17.74 -7.05 3.03
CA GLN A 52 -18.12 -7.18 4.44
C GLN A 52 -17.07 -7.96 5.26
N ASP A 53 -15.79 -7.79 4.90
CA ASP A 53 -14.66 -8.49 5.53
C ASP A 53 -14.14 -7.70 6.73
N THR A 54 -14.68 -8.00 7.90
CA THR A 54 -14.34 -7.32 9.16
C THR A 54 -12.93 -7.61 9.67
N GLU A 55 -12.22 -8.59 9.09
CA GLU A 55 -10.81 -8.84 9.39
C GLU A 55 -9.89 -7.79 8.76
N VAL A 56 -10.32 -7.11 7.68
CA VAL A 56 -9.57 -6.02 7.09
C VAL A 56 -9.56 -4.84 8.05
N LYS A 57 -8.38 -4.49 8.56
CA LYS A 57 -8.16 -3.39 9.49
C LYS A 57 -7.02 -2.51 9.01
N PRO A 58 -7.06 -1.20 9.27
CA PRO A 58 -5.96 -0.33 8.93
C PRO A 58 -4.79 -0.53 9.89
N VAL A 59 -3.59 -0.44 9.36
CA VAL A 59 -2.40 -0.06 10.14
C VAL A 59 -1.98 1.32 9.66
N ARG A 60 -2.37 2.33 10.44
CA ARG A 60 -2.09 3.72 10.13
C ARG A 60 -0.59 4.00 10.21
N GLY A 61 -0.07 4.76 9.26
CA GLY A 61 1.32 5.17 9.23
C GLY A 61 1.48 6.60 8.73
N GLN A 62 2.18 7.42 9.53
CA GLN A 62 2.62 8.75 9.15
C GLN A 62 4.08 8.70 8.69
N ILE A 63 4.41 9.51 7.69
CA ILE A 63 5.76 9.68 7.14
C ILE A 63 6.04 11.16 6.91
N ILE A 64 7.33 11.49 6.88
CA ILE A 64 7.84 12.84 6.64
C ILE A 64 8.70 12.82 5.39
N TYR A 65 8.62 13.86 4.58
CA TYR A 65 9.47 14.10 3.42
C TYR A 65 10.47 15.21 3.75
N ILE A 66 11.74 14.98 3.43
CA ILE A 66 12.81 15.95 3.69
C ILE A 66 13.71 16.14 2.47
N ASP A 67 14.04 17.39 2.16
CA ASP A 67 14.98 17.76 1.09
C ASP A 67 16.43 17.70 1.61
N GLN A 68 16.84 16.48 1.97
CA GLN A 68 18.21 16.20 2.42
C GLN A 68 18.52 14.73 2.17
N ASP A 69 19.71 14.45 1.62
CA ASP A 69 20.19 13.09 1.38
C ASP A 69 21.10 12.64 2.52
N PRO A 70 20.77 11.54 3.24
CA PRO A 70 21.64 10.98 4.28
C PRO A 70 22.88 10.27 3.71
N GLY A 71 22.94 9.98 2.41
CA GLY A 71 23.97 9.15 1.79
C GLY A 71 23.84 7.65 2.10
N PHE A 72 22.79 7.25 2.79
CA PHE A 72 22.49 5.84 3.13
C PHE A 72 20.99 5.59 3.25
N GLY A 73 20.57 4.35 3.02
CA GLY A 73 19.22 3.88 3.34
C GLY A 73 19.23 3.04 4.60
N ARG A 74 18.27 3.25 5.49
CA ARG A 74 18.04 2.41 6.68
C ARG A 74 16.59 1.98 6.75
N PHE A 75 16.38 0.74 7.19
CA PHE A 75 15.04 0.21 7.37
C PHE A 75 15.02 -0.79 8.54
N ASP A 76 14.42 -0.39 9.65
CA ASP A 76 14.16 -1.23 10.80
C ASP A 76 12.64 -1.50 10.86
N GLN A 77 12.26 -2.77 10.82
CA GLN A 77 10.85 -3.21 10.77
C GLN A 77 10.31 -3.67 12.12
N GLN A 78 11.10 -3.67 13.18
CA GLN A 78 10.60 -4.09 14.48
C GLN A 78 9.52 -3.11 14.96
N PRO A 79 8.36 -3.59 15.46
CA PRO A 79 7.23 -2.71 15.80
C PRO A 79 7.60 -1.58 16.77
N GLU A 80 8.46 -1.89 17.76
CA GLU A 80 8.86 -0.95 18.82
C GLU A 80 9.84 0.09 18.31
N THR A 81 10.68 -0.27 17.34
CA THR A 81 11.77 0.57 16.82
C THR A 81 11.54 1.04 15.39
N LEU A 82 10.38 0.76 14.81
CA LEU A 82 10.08 1.08 13.41
C LEU A 82 10.66 2.44 13.00
N THR A 83 11.74 2.40 12.24
CA THR A 83 12.49 3.58 11.81
C THR A 83 13.05 3.33 10.43
N TYR A 84 12.85 4.26 9.53
CA TYR A 84 13.49 4.20 8.22
C TYR A 84 13.83 5.57 7.68
N THR A 85 14.94 5.61 6.96
CA THR A 85 15.35 6.69 6.08
C THR A 85 15.50 6.11 4.68
N ILE A 86 14.64 6.54 3.75
CA ILE A 86 14.62 6.00 2.38
C ILE A 86 14.93 7.13 1.43
N PRO A 87 16.18 7.28 0.98
CA PRO A 87 16.54 8.29 0.00
C PRO A 87 15.90 7.93 -1.35
N ARG A 88 15.28 8.93 -1.95
CA ARG A 88 14.74 8.93 -3.30
C ARG A 88 15.50 9.97 -4.13
N ARG A 89 15.18 10.10 -5.41
CA ARG A 89 15.79 11.12 -6.28
C ARG A 89 15.37 12.54 -5.95
N ASP A 90 14.14 12.68 -5.44
CA ASP A 90 13.49 13.97 -5.18
C ASP A 90 13.48 14.36 -3.70
N CYS A 91 13.57 13.42 -2.80
CA CYS A 91 13.54 13.64 -1.35
C CYS A 91 13.98 12.40 -0.58
N THR A 92 14.18 12.53 0.71
CA THR A 92 14.27 11.38 1.61
C THR A 92 12.96 11.20 2.37
N VAL A 93 12.47 9.97 2.45
CA VAL A 93 11.31 9.61 3.27
C VAL A 93 11.79 9.15 4.64
N LEU A 94 11.31 9.81 5.67
CA LEU A 94 11.50 9.45 7.07
C LEU A 94 10.25 8.76 7.59
N GLY A 95 10.42 7.70 8.33
CA GLY A 95 9.32 7.00 8.94
C GLY A 95 9.75 6.11 10.11
N GLY A 96 8.83 5.52 10.76
CA GLY A 96 7.40 5.68 10.57
C GLY A 96 6.63 5.29 11.82
N THR A 97 5.32 5.37 11.67
CA THR A 97 4.41 4.83 12.67
C THR A 97 3.65 3.62 12.14
N ALA A 98 3.13 2.79 13.07
CA ALA A 98 2.29 1.64 12.76
C ALA A 98 1.25 1.49 13.87
N GLN A 99 0.11 2.18 13.70
CA GLN A 99 -0.98 2.17 14.68
C GLN A 99 -2.10 1.27 14.18
N SER A 100 -2.29 0.14 14.87
CA SER A 100 -3.31 -0.84 14.50
C SER A 100 -4.70 -0.33 14.79
N ASP A 101 -5.63 -0.59 13.87
CA ASP A 101 -7.06 -0.24 13.95
C ASP A 101 -7.32 1.27 14.13
N ASP A 102 -6.41 2.10 13.66
CA ASP A 102 -6.51 3.56 13.64
C ASP A 102 -6.89 4.03 12.22
N TRP A 103 -8.09 4.56 12.08
CA TRP A 103 -8.70 4.98 10.81
C TRP A 103 -8.46 6.45 10.47
N SER A 104 -7.85 7.24 11.37
CA SER A 104 -7.62 8.66 11.12
C SER A 104 -6.61 8.87 10.00
N LEU A 105 -6.95 9.78 9.11
CA LEU A 105 -6.03 10.31 8.08
C LEU A 105 -5.42 11.64 8.48
N ASP A 106 -5.69 12.13 9.69
CA ASP A 106 -5.16 13.39 10.18
C ASP A 106 -3.67 13.27 10.49
N LEU A 107 -2.90 14.31 10.16
CA LEU A 107 -1.53 14.45 10.62
C LEU A 107 -1.53 14.72 12.14
N ARG A 108 -0.59 14.09 12.84
CA ARG A 108 -0.43 14.24 14.29
C ARG A 108 0.99 14.72 14.62
N ASP A 109 1.09 15.82 15.36
CA ASP A 109 2.38 16.36 15.82
C ASP A 109 3.14 15.35 16.71
N SER A 110 2.43 14.55 17.50
CA SER A 110 3.04 13.50 18.32
C SER A 110 3.72 12.41 17.49
N ASP A 111 3.11 12.02 16.36
CA ASP A 111 3.69 11.04 15.45
C ASP A 111 4.89 11.64 14.70
N ARG A 112 4.75 12.89 14.25
CA ARG A 112 5.84 13.65 13.65
C ARG A 112 7.06 13.71 14.56
N GLU A 113 6.88 14.11 15.81
CA GLU A 113 7.97 14.22 16.77
C GLU A 113 8.62 12.86 17.05
N THR A 114 7.82 11.80 17.18
CA THR A 114 8.30 10.43 17.36
C THR A 114 9.17 9.97 16.18
N ILE A 115 8.74 10.25 14.95
CA ILE A 115 9.50 9.90 13.74
C ILE A 115 10.82 10.66 13.71
N LEU A 116 10.80 11.97 13.98
CA LEU A 116 11.99 12.80 13.94
C LEU A 116 13.01 12.36 14.98
N GLN A 117 12.61 12.13 16.24
CA GLN A 117 13.48 11.65 17.30
C GLN A 117 14.16 10.32 16.95
N LYS A 118 13.41 9.37 16.40
CA LYS A 118 13.96 8.08 15.96
C LYS A 118 14.94 8.24 14.79
N CYS A 119 14.60 9.10 13.82
CA CYS A 119 15.48 9.32 12.67
C CYS A 119 16.74 10.11 13.06
N GLU A 120 16.66 11.10 13.93
CA GLU A 120 17.80 11.84 14.46
C GLU A 120 18.78 10.94 15.23
N ALA A 121 18.27 9.95 15.95
CA ALA A 121 19.12 8.98 16.66
C ALA A 121 20.00 8.14 15.70
N VAL A 122 19.59 7.96 14.46
CA VAL A 122 20.34 7.20 13.43
C VAL A 122 20.98 8.08 12.37
N TRP A 123 20.59 9.34 12.33
CA TRP A 123 21.10 10.36 11.41
C TRP A 123 21.19 11.71 12.14
N PRO A 124 22.27 11.94 12.94
CA PRO A 124 22.43 13.14 13.77
C PRO A 124 22.49 14.46 12.97
N GLU A 125 22.84 14.40 11.69
CA GLU A 125 22.92 15.57 10.79
C GLU A 125 21.58 15.94 10.17
N LEU A 126 20.48 15.28 10.56
CA LEU A 126 19.13 15.59 10.07
C LEU A 126 18.74 17.03 10.42
N ASP A 127 18.42 17.81 9.41
CA ASP A 127 18.03 19.21 9.56
C ASP A 127 16.51 19.36 9.39
N ARG A 128 15.81 19.56 10.50
CA ARG A 128 14.34 19.71 10.51
C ARG A 128 13.83 20.89 9.68
N SER A 129 14.68 21.88 9.39
CA SER A 129 14.30 23.02 8.55
C SER A 129 14.10 22.65 7.08
N LYS A 130 14.60 21.49 6.68
CA LYS A 130 14.48 20.94 5.32
C LYS A 130 13.26 20.04 5.12
N ILE A 131 12.37 19.93 6.09
CA ILE A 131 11.11 19.19 5.94
C ILE A 131 10.25 19.89 4.89
N ILE A 132 9.82 19.14 3.88
CA ILE A 132 9.03 19.62 2.74
C ILE A 132 7.59 19.12 2.74
N GLY A 133 7.25 18.17 3.59
CA GLY A 133 5.88 17.67 3.71
C GLY A 133 5.74 16.44 4.57
N GLU A 134 4.51 16.04 4.75
CA GLU A 134 4.11 14.85 5.51
C GLU A 134 2.92 14.16 4.85
N SER A 135 2.74 12.88 5.10
CA SER A 135 1.53 12.18 4.70
C SER A 135 1.16 11.05 5.66
N VAL A 136 -0.11 10.66 5.59
CA VAL A 136 -0.67 9.54 6.35
C VAL A 136 -1.26 8.55 5.34
N GLY A 137 -1.08 7.25 5.63
CA GLY A 137 -1.70 6.19 4.87
C GLY A 137 -2.23 5.07 5.78
N LEU A 138 -3.24 4.39 5.29
CA LEU A 138 -3.83 3.22 5.94
C LEU A 138 -3.38 1.96 5.19
N ARG A 139 -2.52 1.16 5.83
CA ARG A 139 -2.10 -0.12 5.27
C ARG A 139 -3.21 -1.13 5.50
N PRO A 140 -3.78 -1.76 4.45
CA PRO A 140 -4.88 -2.72 4.58
C PRO A 140 -4.37 -4.04 5.14
N SER A 141 -4.43 -4.21 6.45
CA SER A 141 -3.96 -5.43 7.13
C SER A 141 -5.10 -6.42 7.33
N ARG A 142 -4.78 -7.69 7.26
CA ARG A 142 -5.64 -8.83 7.58
C ARG A 142 -4.79 -9.89 8.28
N SER A 143 -5.39 -10.82 9.02
CA SER A 143 -4.67 -11.92 9.67
C SER A 143 -3.88 -12.77 8.67
N GLU A 144 -4.50 -13.04 7.51
CA GLU A 144 -3.89 -13.67 6.34
C GLU A 144 -4.28 -12.90 5.08
N VAL A 145 -3.38 -12.83 4.10
CA VAL A 145 -3.70 -12.27 2.78
C VAL A 145 -4.85 -13.08 2.17
N ARG A 146 -5.90 -12.40 1.75
CA ARG A 146 -6.98 -13.06 1.00
C ARG A 146 -6.59 -13.14 -0.47
N LEU A 147 -6.07 -14.29 -0.88
CA LEU A 147 -5.72 -14.62 -2.26
C LEU A 147 -6.40 -15.93 -2.63
N GLU A 148 -7.68 -15.83 -2.99
CA GLU A 148 -8.56 -16.97 -3.25
C GLU A 148 -9.64 -16.62 -4.27
N SER A 149 -10.31 -17.63 -4.81
CA SER A 149 -11.41 -17.43 -5.74
C SER A 149 -12.71 -18.02 -5.23
N GLU A 150 -13.83 -17.33 -5.49
CA GLU A 150 -15.18 -17.80 -5.28
C GLU A 150 -16.06 -17.57 -6.51
N LYS A 151 -17.21 -18.20 -6.57
CA LYS A 151 -18.18 -18.01 -7.64
C LYS A 151 -19.49 -17.50 -7.05
N VAL A 152 -19.90 -16.30 -7.46
CA VAL A 152 -21.11 -15.65 -6.99
C VAL A 152 -21.98 -15.31 -8.21
N ASP A 153 -23.20 -15.84 -8.24
CA ASP A 153 -24.20 -15.62 -9.31
C ASP A 153 -23.66 -15.82 -10.74
N GLY A 154 -22.74 -16.79 -10.89
CA GLY A 154 -22.12 -17.12 -12.18
C GLY A 154 -20.82 -16.38 -12.46
N THR A 155 -20.53 -15.27 -11.80
CA THR A 155 -19.29 -14.50 -11.90
C THR A 155 -18.19 -15.14 -11.06
N LEU A 156 -17.00 -15.29 -11.63
CA LEU A 156 -15.79 -15.68 -10.91
C LEU A 156 -15.17 -14.46 -10.25
N ILE A 157 -15.08 -14.45 -8.94
CA ILE A 157 -14.42 -13.39 -8.18
C ILE A 157 -13.11 -13.93 -7.63
N ILE A 158 -12.01 -13.25 -7.90
CA ILE A 158 -10.69 -13.55 -7.32
C ILE A 158 -10.33 -12.40 -6.39
N HIS A 159 -10.24 -12.68 -5.11
CA HIS A 159 -9.83 -11.72 -4.09
C HIS A 159 -8.31 -11.66 -4.00
N ASN A 160 -7.75 -10.46 -3.92
CA ASN A 160 -6.32 -10.21 -3.77
C ASN A 160 -6.11 -8.95 -2.92
N TYR A 161 -6.27 -9.07 -1.61
CA TYR A 161 -6.18 -7.95 -0.67
C TYR A 161 -5.73 -8.38 0.74
N GLY A 162 -5.54 -7.41 1.63
CA GLY A 162 -5.16 -7.67 3.02
C GLY A 162 -3.65 -7.80 3.26
N HIS A 163 -2.82 -7.23 2.37
CA HIS A 163 -1.35 -7.37 2.38
C HIS A 163 -0.64 -6.49 3.42
N GLY A 164 -1.35 -5.62 4.13
CA GLY A 164 -0.74 -4.68 5.06
C GLY A 164 0.32 -3.79 4.39
N GLY A 165 1.53 -3.77 4.95
CA GLY A 165 2.66 -3.01 4.40
C GLY A 165 3.41 -3.73 3.26
N ALA A 166 3.07 -4.98 2.93
CA ALA A 166 3.82 -5.81 1.97
C ALA A 166 3.23 -5.82 0.53
N GLY A 167 2.13 -5.07 0.28
CA GLY A 167 1.39 -5.15 -0.98
C GLY A 167 2.24 -4.94 -2.23
N VAL A 168 3.12 -3.95 -2.24
CA VAL A 168 4.02 -3.70 -3.39
C VAL A 168 5.03 -4.83 -3.56
N THR A 169 5.60 -5.32 -2.47
CA THR A 169 6.59 -6.42 -2.48
C THR A 169 5.99 -7.71 -3.06
N LEU A 170 4.73 -8.01 -2.72
CA LEU A 170 4.06 -9.24 -3.12
C LEU A 170 3.31 -9.11 -4.46
N SER A 171 3.17 -7.91 -5.00
CA SER A 171 2.26 -7.59 -6.11
C SER A 171 2.42 -8.50 -7.34
N TRP A 172 3.64 -8.75 -7.80
CA TRP A 172 3.89 -9.57 -8.97
C TRP A 172 3.65 -11.06 -8.71
N GLY A 173 4.04 -11.57 -7.53
CA GLY A 173 3.75 -12.95 -7.15
C GLY A 173 2.26 -13.21 -7.01
N CYS A 174 1.51 -12.25 -6.44
CA CYS A 174 0.06 -12.33 -6.38
C CYS A 174 -0.59 -12.26 -7.77
N ALA A 175 -0.06 -11.42 -8.68
CA ALA A 175 -0.55 -11.34 -10.04
C ALA A 175 -0.34 -12.66 -10.82
N ASP A 176 0.81 -13.32 -10.64
CA ASP A 176 1.08 -14.65 -11.22
C ASP A 176 0.10 -15.71 -10.68
N GLU A 177 -0.21 -15.66 -9.38
CA GLU A 177 -1.17 -16.59 -8.77
C GLU A 177 -2.59 -16.35 -9.30
N VAL A 178 -3.03 -15.09 -9.37
CA VAL A 178 -4.32 -14.71 -9.98
C VAL A 178 -4.41 -15.24 -11.41
N THR A 179 -3.36 -15.10 -12.20
CA THR A 179 -3.31 -15.61 -13.59
C THR A 179 -3.43 -17.13 -13.64
N ARG A 180 -2.80 -17.86 -12.71
CA ARG A 180 -2.93 -19.31 -12.60
C ARG A 180 -4.35 -19.75 -12.22
N MET A 181 -4.97 -19.05 -11.27
CA MET A 181 -6.37 -19.30 -10.88
C MET A 181 -7.33 -19.10 -12.05
N LEU A 182 -7.13 -18.05 -12.86
CA LEU A 182 -7.91 -17.79 -14.06
C LEU A 182 -7.76 -18.94 -15.06
N SER A 183 -6.54 -19.34 -15.37
CA SER A 183 -6.26 -20.39 -16.36
C SER A 183 -6.86 -21.75 -15.96
N SER A 184 -6.85 -22.08 -14.67
CA SER A 184 -7.41 -23.34 -14.14
C SER A 184 -8.93 -23.41 -14.14
N LYS A 185 -9.61 -22.28 -14.23
CA LYS A 185 -11.10 -22.20 -14.18
C LYS A 185 -11.72 -22.01 -15.58
N MET A 186 -10.91 -21.70 -16.60
CA MET A 186 -11.32 -21.56 -17.99
C MET A 186 -11.16 -22.85 -18.80
N THR A 187 -10.61 -23.92 -18.22
CA THR A 187 -10.49 -25.26 -18.74
C THR A 187 -11.59 -26.15 -18.18
#